data_ab209f9172ff7dce2d0cc020c1e019ff
#
_entry.id   ab209f9172ff7dce2d0cc020c1e019ff
#
_cell.length_a   1.000
_cell.length_b   1.000
_cell.length_c   1.000
_cell.angle_alpha   90.00
_cell.angle_beta   90.00
_cell.angle_gamma   90.00
#
_symmetry.space_group_name_H-M   'P 1'
#
loop_
_entity.id
_entity.type
_entity.pdbx_description
1 polymer ?
#
loop_
_entity_poly.entity_id
_entity_poly.type
_entity_poly.pdbx_seq_one_letter_code
_entity_poly.pdbx_strand_id
1 'polypeptide(L)'
;QLTGQSVEIRWANDAYAQHSYAAPTTGQMPQAADEIALDTLTLDRLGIPHELGAPVTLEWRKDSSDPDAETIRADFTLCGFWEGNQSSYSSMAWVSRVYADKMTGGVLSADPNQIFGLYMVQVNLYSDQNIEETMERVLADTGLSELEYSVNLAYSPEMGAVAAQENLPMYL
;
A
#
# COMPACT_ATOMS: atom_id res chain seq x y z
N GLN A 1 17.20 10.33 8.33
CA GLN A 1 15.83 10.86 8.48
C GLN A 1 15.35 11.31 7.11
N LEU A 2 14.34 10.65 6.57
CA LEU A 2 13.65 11.09 5.35
C LEU A 2 12.81 12.33 5.73
N THR A 3 13.41 13.52 5.63
CA THR A 3 12.71 14.77 5.93
C THR A 3 11.74 15.07 4.79
N GLY A 4 10.45 14.98 5.07
CA GLY A 4 9.39 15.54 4.24
C GLY A 4 8.62 14.58 3.33
N GLN A 5 8.91 13.28 3.30
CA GLN A 5 8.06 12.27 2.67
C GLN A 5 7.93 11.04 3.56
N SER A 6 6.72 10.50 3.64
CA SER A 6 6.46 9.24 4.30
C SER A 6 6.76 8.07 3.36
N VAL A 7 7.32 7.01 3.93
CA VAL A 7 7.43 5.71 3.25
C VAL A 7 6.51 4.75 3.98
N GLU A 8 5.59 4.16 3.26
CA GLU A 8 4.68 3.17 3.83
C GLU A 8 5.25 1.77 3.64
N ILE A 9 5.47 1.07 4.74
CA ILE A 9 5.91 -0.32 4.72
C ILE A 9 4.67 -1.20 4.62
N ARG A 10 4.56 -1.96 3.53
CA ARG A 10 3.40 -2.80 3.23
C ARG A 10 3.80 -4.15 2.64
N TRP A 11 2.96 -5.12 2.87
CA TRP A 11 2.88 -6.28 2.01
C TRP A 11 1.72 -6.11 1.02
N ALA A 12 1.92 -6.56 -0.21
CA ALA A 12 0.87 -6.64 -1.21
C ALA A 12 1.07 -7.88 -2.10
N ASN A 13 0.00 -8.33 -2.72
CA ASN A 13 0.11 -9.25 -3.84
C ASN A 13 0.47 -8.48 -5.12
N ASP A 14 0.88 -9.22 -6.16
CA ASP A 14 1.32 -8.64 -7.43
C ASP A 14 0.25 -7.77 -8.09
N ALA A 15 -1.01 -8.19 -8.01
CA ALA A 15 -2.12 -7.44 -8.59
C ALA A 15 -2.28 -6.06 -7.94
N TYR A 16 -2.20 -5.98 -6.61
CA TYR A 16 -2.26 -4.70 -5.91
C TYR A 16 -1.07 -3.80 -6.25
N ALA A 17 0.14 -4.36 -6.27
CA ALA A 17 1.34 -3.59 -6.63
C ALA A 17 1.25 -3.02 -8.06
N GLN A 18 0.73 -3.79 -9.02
CA GLN A 18 0.49 -3.34 -10.39
C GLN A 18 -0.55 -2.23 -10.46
N HIS A 19 -1.69 -2.38 -9.79
CA HIS A 19 -2.74 -1.36 -9.75
C HIS A 19 -2.32 -0.08 -9.03
N SER A 20 -1.35 -0.19 -8.12
CA SER A 20 -0.76 0.95 -7.42
C SER A 20 0.37 1.62 -8.22
N TYR A 21 0.68 1.14 -9.44
CA TYR A 21 1.82 1.60 -10.25
C TYR A 21 3.16 1.55 -9.51
N ALA A 22 3.29 0.59 -8.60
CA ALA A 22 4.44 0.40 -7.74
C ALA A 22 5.00 -1.03 -7.81
N ALA A 23 4.66 -1.77 -8.86
CA ALA A 23 5.27 -3.07 -9.10
C ALA A 23 6.72 -2.93 -9.55
N PRO A 24 7.66 -3.74 -9.05
CA PRO A 24 9.03 -3.73 -9.50
C PRO A 24 9.12 -3.93 -11.02
N THR A 25 9.85 -3.04 -11.69
CA THR A 25 10.22 -3.16 -13.11
C THR A 25 11.57 -3.83 -13.28
N THR A 26 12.36 -3.88 -12.20
CA THR A 26 13.62 -4.62 -12.11
C THR A 26 13.56 -5.50 -10.87
N GLY A 27 13.91 -6.77 -11.00
CA GLY A 27 13.79 -7.76 -9.93
C GLY A 27 12.36 -8.25 -9.74
N GLN A 28 11.95 -8.46 -8.49
CA GLN A 28 10.68 -9.08 -8.15
C GLN A 28 10.08 -8.52 -6.85
N MET A 29 8.82 -8.86 -6.58
CA MET A 29 8.21 -8.64 -5.27
C MET A 29 8.87 -9.53 -4.21
N PRO A 30 9.03 -9.01 -2.96
CA PRO A 30 9.68 -9.74 -1.88
C PRO A 30 8.97 -11.05 -1.52
N GLN A 31 9.74 -12.11 -1.37
CA GLN A 31 9.27 -13.45 -0.97
C GLN A 31 9.84 -13.86 0.40
N ALA A 32 11.14 -13.63 0.62
CA ALA A 32 11.80 -13.95 1.88
C ALA A 32 11.61 -12.83 2.92
N ALA A 33 11.75 -13.17 4.20
CA ALA A 33 11.52 -12.22 5.31
C ALA A 33 12.53 -11.05 5.35
N ASP A 34 13.66 -11.20 4.70
CA ASP A 34 14.75 -10.24 4.61
C ASP A 34 14.83 -9.55 3.24
N GLU A 35 13.79 -9.69 2.42
CA GLU A 35 13.70 -9.03 1.12
C GLU A 35 12.82 -7.78 1.17
N ILE A 36 13.22 -6.77 0.39
CA ILE A 36 12.48 -5.51 0.23
C ILE A 36 12.51 -5.05 -1.23
N ALA A 37 11.43 -4.39 -1.67
CA ALA A 37 11.41 -3.67 -2.93
C ALA A 37 11.01 -2.22 -2.70
N LEU A 38 11.70 -1.28 -3.38
CA LEU A 38 11.60 0.16 -3.18
C LEU A 38 11.55 0.90 -4.52
N ASP A 39 10.99 2.10 -4.53
CA ASP A 39 11.13 3.00 -5.67
C ASP A 39 12.52 3.67 -5.71
N THR A 40 12.92 4.10 -6.92
CA THR A 40 14.23 4.73 -7.15
C THR A 40 14.42 6.01 -6.34
N LEU A 41 13.38 6.82 -6.11
CA LEU A 41 13.49 8.05 -5.32
C LEU A 41 13.78 7.75 -3.85
N THR A 42 13.20 6.68 -3.31
CA THR A 42 13.47 6.21 -1.96
C THR A 42 14.90 5.69 -1.85
N LEU A 43 15.36 4.91 -2.83
CA LEU A 43 16.77 4.45 -2.89
C LEU A 43 17.75 5.61 -2.91
N ASP A 44 17.52 6.62 -3.77
CA ASP A 44 18.36 7.83 -3.87
C ASP A 44 18.46 8.57 -2.54
N ARG A 45 17.33 8.72 -1.84
CA ARG A 45 17.28 9.40 -0.54
C ARG A 45 17.99 8.63 0.57
N LEU A 46 17.95 7.32 0.51
CA LEU A 46 18.68 6.45 1.43
C LEU A 46 20.15 6.30 1.06
N GLY A 47 20.56 6.79 -0.12
CA GLY A 47 21.92 6.62 -0.64
C GLY A 47 22.23 5.16 -1.01
N ILE A 48 21.21 4.39 -1.40
CA ILE A 48 21.32 2.98 -1.75
C ILE A 48 21.44 2.87 -3.27
N PRO A 49 22.40 2.10 -3.80
CA PRO A 49 22.53 1.91 -5.24
C PRO A 49 21.31 1.15 -5.81
N HIS A 50 20.94 1.46 -7.06
CA HIS A 50 19.87 0.77 -7.79
C HIS A 50 20.36 -0.59 -8.30
N GLU A 51 20.81 -1.45 -7.41
CA GLU A 51 21.38 -2.76 -7.70
C GLU A 51 20.70 -3.83 -6.86
N LEU A 52 20.22 -4.90 -7.50
CA LEU A 52 19.67 -6.05 -6.78
C LEU A 52 20.73 -6.66 -5.88
N GLY A 53 20.32 -7.01 -4.66
CA GLY A 53 21.22 -7.51 -3.63
C GLY A 53 21.84 -6.42 -2.75
N ALA A 54 21.59 -5.14 -3.02
CA ALA A 54 22.06 -4.05 -2.16
C ALA A 54 21.47 -4.17 -0.76
N PRO A 55 22.27 -3.91 0.31
CA PRO A 55 21.76 -3.91 1.68
C PRO A 55 20.89 -2.67 1.94
N VAL A 56 19.76 -2.88 2.59
CA VAL A 56 18.80 -1.83 2.96
C VAL A 56 18.53 -1.94 4.46
N THR A 57 18.86 -0.90 5.21
CA THR A 57 18.46 -0.79 6.61
C THR A 57 17.36 0.24 6.75
N LEU A 58 16.23 -0.16 7.34
CA LEU A 58 15.14 0.75 7.69
C LEU A 58 15.00 0.86 9.20
N GLU A 59 14.68 2.06 9.64
CA GLU A 59 14.33 2.35 11.04
C GLU A 59 13.00 3.11 11.06
N TRP A 60 12.05 2.64 11.86
CA TRP A 60 10.76 3.31 12.05
C TRP A 60 10.27 3.13 13.47
N ARG A 61 9.36 4.01 13.88
CA ARG A 61 8.68 3.86 15.17
C ARG A 61 7.44 2.99 15.01
N LYS A 62 7.17 2.19 16.03
CA LYS A 62 5.99 1.34 16.12
C LYS A 62 4.70 2.16 16.07
N ASP A 63 4.72 3.33 16.70
CA ASP A 63 3.69 4.36 16.60
C ASP A 63 4.36 5.67 16.18
N SER A 64 4.04 6.17 15.00
CA SER A 64 4.63 7.40 14.46
C SER A 64 4.14 8.66 15.19
N SER A 65 3.02 8.58 15.91
CA SER A 65 2.45 9.69 16.68
C SER A 65 3.05 9.82 18.08
N ASP A 66 3.64 8.74 18.61
CA ASP A 66 4.30 8.71 19.91
C ASP A 66 5.83 8.89 19.75
N PRO A 67 6.40 10.02 20.20
CA PRO A 67 7.84 10.25 20.13
C PRO A 67 8.67 9.26 20.96
N ASP A 68 8.06 8.67 21.99
CA ASP A 68 8.70 7.71 22.90
C ASP A 68 8.46 6.25 22.50
N ALA A 69 7.70 6.01 21.42
CA ALA A 69 7.46 4.67 20.91
C ALA A 69 8.76 3.95 20.51
N GLU A 70 8.76 2.65 20.72
CA GLU A 70 9.88 1.78 20.36
C GLU A 70 10.28 1.97 18.89
N THR A 71 11.58 2.16 18.67
CA THR A 71 12.15 2.20 17.33
C THR A 71 12.49 0.78 16.91
N ILE A 72 11.91 0.37 15.79
CA ILE A 72 12.18 -0.92 15.15
C ILE A 72 13.25 -0.67 14.10
N ARG A 73 14.28 -1.51 14.08
CA ARG A 73 15.29 -1.57 13.04
C ARG A 73 15.22 -2.91 12.33
N ALA A 74 15.24 -2.89 11.02
CA ALA A 74 15.31 -4.11 10.21
C ALA A 74 16.27 -3.93 9.04
N ASP A 75 17.02 -5.00 8.79
CA ASP A 75 17.95 -5.10 7.69
C ASP A 75 17.35 -6.01 6.62
N PHE A 76 17.42 -5.57 5.36
CA PHE A 76 16.87 -6.23 4.20
C PHE A 76 17.90 -6.29 3.06
N THR A 77 17.58 -7.12 2.08
CA THR A 77 18.26 -7.17 0.78
C THR A 77 17.30 -6.65 -0.30
N LEU A 78 17.75 -5.72 -1.12
CA LEU A 78 16.95 -5.18 -2.22
C LEU A 78 16.70 -6.26 -3.27
N CYS A 79 15.47 -6.71 -3.41
CA CYS A 79 15.08 -7.76 -4.37
C CYS A 79 14.33 -7.21 -5.59
N GLY A 80 13.92 -5.95 -5.55
CA GLY A 80 13.22 -5.31 -6.66
C GLY A 80 13.15 -3.80 -6.50
N PHE A 81 13.04 -3.09 -7.63
CA PHE A 81 12.79 -1.66 -7.63
C PHE A 81 12.05 -1.20 -8.89
N TRP A 82 11.46 -0.01 -8.82
CA TRP A 82 10.72 0.63 -9.92
C TRP A 82 10.98 2.13 -9.93
N GLU A 83 10.66 2.79 -11.04
CA GLU A 83 10.79 4.23 -11.17
C GLU A 83 9.83 4.95 -10.24
N GLY A 84 10.36 5.80 -9.36
CA GLY A 84 9.57 6.58 -8.41
C GLY A 84 8.84 7.74 -9.06
N ASN A 85 7.63 8.04 -8.57
CA ASN A 85 6.85 9.19 -9.03
C ASN A 85 6.98 10.35 -8.05
N GLN A 86 7.60 11.46 -8.47
CA GLN A 86 7.78 12.66 -7.65
C GLN A 86 6.48 13.32 -7.21
N SER A 87 5.37 13.06 -7.92
CA SER A 87 4.05 13.59 -7.58
C SER A 87 3.33 12.76 -6.52
N SER A 88 3.86 11.60 -6.13
CA SER A 88 3.28 10.78 -5.07
C SER A 88 3.60 11.36 -3.69
N TYR A 89 2.60 11.46 -2.84
CA TYR A 89 2.75 11.95 -1.46
C TYR A 89 3.51 10.95 -0.57
N SER A 90 3.41 9.68 -0.86
CA SER A 90 4.10 8.61 -0.13
C SER A 90 4.71 7.62 -1.11
N SER A 91 5.89 7.12 -0.74
CA SER A 91 6.52 6.00 -1.42
C SER A 91 6.10 4.69 -0.75
N MET A 92 6.08 3.61 -1.53
CA MET A 92 5.81 2.27 -1.01
C MET A 92 7.11 1.53 -0.78
N ALA A 93 7.20 0.83 0.35
CA ALA A 93 8.23 -0.15 0.62
C ALA A 93 7.54 -1.51 0.72
N TRP A 94 7.68 -2.32 -0.31
CA TRP A 94 7.13 -3.67 -0.28
C TRP A 94 8.01 -4.59 0.54
N VAL A 95 7.39 -5.30 1.47
CA VAL A 95 8.01 -6.39 2.23
C VAL A 95 7.29 -7.70 1.95
N SER A 96 7.90 -8.82 2.27
CA SER A 96 7.26 -10.12 2.11
C SER A 96 6.09 -10.30 3.08
N ARG A 97 5.17 -11.20 2.73
CA ARG A 97 4.10 -11.61 3.62
C ARG A 97 4.64 -12.20 4.92
N VAL A 98 5.73 -12.97 4.83
CA VAL A 98 6.38 -13.57 6.00
C VAL A 98 6.84 -12.52 6.99
N TYR A 99 7.44 -11.42 6.48
CA TYR A 99 7.85 -10.30 7.32
C TYR A 99 6.64 -9.57 7.92
N ALA A 100 5.63 -9.24 7.10
CA ALA A 100 4.43 -8.56 7.55
C ALA A 100 3.68 -9.37 8.62
N ASP A 101 3.48 -10.66 8.42
CA ASP A 101 2.83 -11.54 9.39
C ASP A 101 3.61 -11.61 10.72
N LYS A 102 4.94 -11.61 10.67
CA LYS A 102 5.77 -11.55 11.87
C LYS A 102 5.57 -10.23 12.63
N MET A 103 5.48 -9.12 11.94
CA MET A 103 5.35 -7.79 12.55
C MET A 103 3.95 -7.52 13.09
N THR A 104 2.92 -8.06 12.47
CA THR A 104 1.51 -7.82 12.83
C THR A 104 0.92 -8.92 13.72
N GLY A 105 1.63 -10.02 13.94
CA GLY A 105 1.09 -11.20 14.60
C GLY A 105 0.15 -12.04 13.72
N GLY A 106 0.11 -11.73 12.41
CA GLY A 106 -0.75 -12.39 11.42
C GLY A 106 -2.12 -11.73 11.25
N VAL A 107 -2.77 -12.04 10.12
CA VAL A 107 -4.05 -11.43 9.67
C VAL A 107 -5.20 -11.61 10.68
N LEU A 108 -5.12 -12.64 11.52
CA LEU A 108 -6.19 -13.02 12.43
C LEU A 108 -5.78 -12.83 13.90
N SER A 109 -4.91 -11.85 14.21
CA SER A 109 -4.66 -11.50 15.61
C SER A 109 -5.99 -11.12 16.26
N ALA A 110 -6.42 -11.92 17.23
CA ALA A 110 -7.66 -11.70 17.96
C ALA A 110 -7.59 -10.53 18.94
N ASP A 111 -6.41 -9.93 19.12
CA ASP A 111 -6.21 -8.79 19.99
C ASP A 111 -6.12 -7.50 19.17
N PRO A 112 -7.20 -6.68 19.14
CA PRO A 112 -7.20 -5.42 18.39
C PRO A 112 -6.16 -4.42 18.94
N ASN A 113 -5.63 -4.61 20.15
CA ASN A 113 -4.59 -3.75 20.71
C ASN A 113 -3.18 -4.14 20.27
N GLN A 114 -3.01 -5.30 19.64
CA GLN A 114 -1.73 -5.79 19.10
C GLN A 114 -1.62 -5.63 17.58
N ILE A 115 -2.61 -5.08 16.94
CA ILE A 115 -2.59 -4.87 15.48
C ILE A 115 -1.66 -3.70 15.15
N PHE A 116 -0.48 -4.01 14.63
CA PHE A 116 0.47 -3.03 14.10
C PHE A 116 0.26 -2.81 12.62
N GLY A 117 -0.92 -2.49 12.20
CA GLY A 117 -1.16 -2.24 10.80
C GLY A 117 -2.62 -2.39 10.42
N LEU A 118 -2.90 -2.04 9.19
CA LEU A 118 -4.22 -2.12 8.59
C LEU A 118 -4.19 -3.19 7.50
N TYR A 119 -5.13 -4.13 7.58
CA TYR A 119 -5.38 -5.05 6.48
C TYR A 119 -6.43 -4.47 5.55
N MET A 120 -6.13 -4.46 4.27
CA MET A 120 -7.01 -3.94 3.24
C MET A 120 -7.13 -4.96 2.10
N VAL A 121 -8.36 -5.22 1.67
CA VAL A 121 -8.65 -5.99 0.46
C VAL A 121 -9.24 -5.03 -0.56
N GLN A 122 -8.60 -4.94 -1.72
CA GLN A 122 -9.16 -4.22 -2.86
C GLN A 122 -9.87 -5.21 -3.78
N VAL A 123 -11.14 -4.94 -4.04
CA VAL A 123 -11.96 -5.73 -4.97
C VAL A 123 -12.18 -4.91 -6.23
N ASN A 124 -11.79 -5.45 -7.37
CA ASN A 124 -12.07 -4.85 -8.67
C ASN A 124 -13.28 -5.58 -9.29
N LEU A 125 -14.36 -4.85 -9.50
CA LEU A 125 -15.54 -5.37 -10.15
C LEU A 125 -15.40 -5.26 -11.68
N TYR A 126 -16.09 -6.12 -12.42
CA TYR A 126 -16.11 -6.11 -13.89
C TYR A 126 -16.98 -5.00 -14.48
N SER A 127 -17.80 -4.35 -13.65
CA SER A 127 -18.72 -3.27 -14.06
C SER A 127 -18.72 -2.19 -12.99
N ASP A 128 -18.84 -0.94 -13.43
CA ASP A 128 -19.05 0.24 -12.62
C ASP A 128 -20.52 0.50 -12.25
N GLN A 129 -21.43 -0.39 -12.74
CA GLN A 129 -22.85 -0.30 -12.40
C GLN A 129 -23.20 -1.17 -11.20
N ASN A 130 -24.09 -0.64 -10.35
CA ASN A 130 -24.58 -1.35 -9.16
C ASN A 130 -23.44 -1.86 -8.25
N ILE A 131 -22.41 -1.03 -8.05
CA ILE A 131 -21.21 -1.38 -7.29
C ILE A 131 -21.60 -1.84 -5.87
N GLU A 132 -22.44 -1.07 -5.18
CA GLU A 132 -22.84 -1.35 -3.81
C GLU A 132 -23.62 -2.67 -3.71
N GLU A 133 -24.65 -2.87 -4.53
CA GLU A 133 -25.41 -4.12 -4.56
C GLU A 133 -24.52 -5.34 -4.88
N THR A 134 -23.55 -5.15 -5.78
CA THR A 134 -22.61 -6.20 -6.12
C THR A 134 -21.67 -6.52 -4.98
N MET A 135 -21.18 -5.50 -4.26
CA MET A 135 -20.33 -5.69 -3.08
C MET A 135 -21.06 -6.34 -1.93
N GLU A 136 -22.31 -5.92 -1.64
CA GLU A 136 -23.13 -6.57 -0.62
C GLU A 136 -23.32 -8.07 -0.91
N ARG A 137 -23.56 -8.41 -2.18
CA ARG A 137 -23.67 -9.81 -2.60
C ARG A 137 -22.34 -10.56 -2.43
N VAL A 138 -21.20 -9.97 -2.83
CA VAL A 138 -19.87 -10.57 -2.66
C VAL A 138 -19.58 -10.83 -1.18
N LEU A 139 -19.88 -9.87 -0.31
CA LEU A 139 -19.70 -10.01 1.14
C LEU A 139 -20.59 -11.10 1.72
N ALA A 140 -21.87 -11.16 1.29
CA ALA A 140 -22.79 -12.20 1.71
C ALA A 140 -22.34 -13.59 1.25
N ASP A 141 -21.95 -13.74 0.00
CA ASP A 141 -21.50 -15.02 -0.58
C ASP A 141 -20.19 -15.53 0.05
N THR A 142 -19.36 -14.62 0.57
CA THR A 142 -18.11 -14.96 1.25
C THR A 142 -18.24 -15.10 2.76
N GLY A 143 -19.42 -14.83 3.32
CA GLY A 143 -19.64 -14.84 4.77
C GLY A 143 -19.00 -13.66 5.52
N LEU A 144 -18.74 -12.56 4.83
CA LEU A 144 -18.07 -11.37 5.34
C LEU A 144 -18.99 -10.15 5.44
N SER A 145 -20.30 -10.36 5.59
CA SER A 145 -21.33 -9.30 5.62
C SER A 145 -21.13 -8.25 6.72
N GLU A 146 -20.39 -8.58 7.77
CA GLU A 146 -20.07 -7.65 8.87
C GLU A 146 -18.90 -6.70 8.56
N LEU A 147 -18.22 -6.88 7.42
CA LEU A 147 -17.11 -6.01 7.05
C LEU A 147 -17.60 -4.72 6.40
N GLU A 148 -17.06 -3.62 6.88
CA GLU A 148 -17.24 -2.33 6.24
C GLU A 148 -16.39 -2.24 4.97
N TYR A 149 -16.94 -1.61 3.94
CA TYR A 149 -16.21 -1.32 2.70
C TYR A 149 -16.44 0.13 2.26
N SER A 150 -15.54 0.63 1.45
CA SER A 150 -15.68 1.92 0.78
C SER A 150 -15.58 1.76 -0.73
N VAL A 151 -16.43 2.48 -1.45
CA VAL A 151 -16.40 2.52 -2.91
C VAL A 151 -15.44 3.62 -3.36
N ASN A 152 -14.59 3.33 -4.36
CA ASN A 152 -13.83 4.38 -5.01
C ASN A 152 -14.76 5.21 -5.91
N LEU A 153 -15.19 6.35 -5.40
CA LEU A 153 -16.16 7.24 -6.05
C LEU A 153 -15.68 7.77 -7.41
N ALA A 154 -14.39 7.73 -7.72
CA ALA A 154 -13.88 8.12 -9.04
C ALA A 154 -14.43 7.25 -10.18
N TYR A 155 -14.91 6.05 -9.86
CA TYR A 155 -15.55 5.12 -10.81
C TYR A 155 -17.08 5.11 -10.71
N SER A 156 -17.67 5.92 -9.82
CA SER A 156 -19.13 6.02 -9.72
C SER A 156 -19.66 6.88 -10.87
N PRO A 157 -20.66 6.40 -11.65
CA PRO A 157 -21.29 7.17 -12.71
C PRO A 157 -21.89 8.50 -12.22
N GLU A 158 -22.36 8.53 -10.96
CA GLU A 158 -22.93 9.70 -10.32
C GLU A 158 -21.88 10.78 -10.07
N MET A 159 -20.67 10.42 -9.66
CA MET A 159 -19.55 11.35 -9.48
C MET A 159 -18.97 11.84 -10.80
N GLY A 160 -19.01 11.01 -11.85
CA GLY A 160 -18.66 11.44 -13.21
C GLY A 160 -19.59 12.54 -13.72
N ALA A 161 -20.86 12.49 -13.37
CA ALA A 161 -21.85 13.51 -13.70
C ALA A 161 -21.62 14.81 -12.90
N VAL A 162 -21.27 14.74 -11.63
CA VAL A 162 -20.94 15.90 -10.78
C VAL A 162 -19.65 16.57 -11.26
N ALA A 163 -18.60 15.80 -11.54
CA ALA A 163 -17.34 16.34 -12.06
C ALA A 163 -17.52 16.98 -13.45
N ALA A 164 -18.40 16.45 -14.28
CA ALA A 164 -18.75 17.05 -15.57
C ALA A 164 -19.53 18.36 -15.41
N GLN A 165 -20.36 18.50 -14.37
CA GLN A 165 -21.08 19.76 -14.07
C GLN A 165 -20.16 20.83 -13.49
N GLU A 166 -19.19 20.48 -12.66
CA GLU A 166 -18.24 21.44 -12.09
C GLU A 166 -17.23 21.98 -13.10
N ASN A 167 -17.00 21.27 -14.21
CA ASN A 167 -16.10 21.66 -15.29
C ASN A 167 -16.81 22.41 -16.44
N LEU A 168 -18.09 22.80 -16.31
CA LEU A 168 -18.73 23.68 -17.27
C LEU A 168 -18.11 25.08 -17.14
N PRO A 169 -17.41 25.61 -18.17
CA PRO A 169 -16.88 26.95 -18.11
C PRO A 169 -18.05 27.94 -18.00
N MET A 170 -18.03 28.76 -16.94
CA MET A 170 -18.91 29.94 -16.86
C MET A 170 -18.47 30.95 -17.93
N TYR A 171 -19.00 30.84 -19.12
CA TYR A 171 -19.01 31.93 -20.08
C TYR A 171 -20.31 32.72 -19.89
N LEU A 172 -20.20 33.82 -19.15
CA LEU A 172 -21.07 34.97 -19.22
C LEU A 172 -20.25 36.18 -19.63
#